data_1f730a603089c22ab7c157f20394d24d
#
_entry.id   1f730a603089c22ab7c157f20394d24d
#
_cell.length_a   1.000
_cell.length_b   1.000
_cell.length_c   1.000
_cell.angle_alpha   90.00
_cell.angle_beta   90.00
_cell.angle_gamma   90.00
#
_symmetry.space_group_name_H-M   'P 1'
#
loop_
_entity.id
_entity.type
_entity.pdbx_description
1 polymer ?
#
loop_
_entity_poly.entity_id
_entity_poly.type
_entity_poly.pdbx_seq_one_letter_code
_entity_poly.pdbx_strand_id
1 'polypeptide(L)'
;AHGTTQATNALLEGDVAQVGIVTLGSGLQGAKSKSDTNVGDIELAAGKFLRTKNAFVDTSFDVEAGIKSAIEQLFSDGSTSFVAAEAVSVDDPTNENAVIAECSDREVPATATNDISKLYGLAIRTRTAVVNASIMPKMLEAANMTDKSIREAGIESPLMVMRCDGGVMTVEEVRNRPILTILSGPAAGVAGALMYEKLTDGIFFEVGGTSTD
;
A
#
# COMPACT_ATOMS: atom_id res chain seq x y z
N ALA A 1 19.40 9.95 -1.97
CA ALA A 1 18.00 9.65 -1.66
C ALA A 1 17.09 10.54 -2.51
N HIS A 2 15.93 10.04 -2.90
CA HIS A 2 14.94 10.71 -3.72
C HIS A 2 13.63 10.87 -2.92
N GLY A 3 13.09 12.08 -2.85
CA GLY A 3 11.74 12.34 -2.33
C GLY A 3 10.73 12.30 -3.49
N THR A 4 9.52 11.82 -3.23
CA THR A 4 8.46 11.76 -4.24
C THR A 4 7.14 12.22 -3.68
N THR A 5 6.39 13.03 -4.44
CA THR A 5 5.02 13.45 -4.12
C THR A 5 3.97 12.63 -4.86
N GLN A 6 4.38 11.64 -5.68
CA GLN A 6 3.47 10.91 -6.57
C GLN A 6 2.39 10.13 -5.82
N ALA A 7 2.74 9.48 -4.69
CA ALA A 7 1.76 8.77 -3.87
C ALA A 7 0.70 9.72 -3.29
N THR A 8 1.14 10.86 -2.75
CA THR A 8 0.24 11.89 -2.21
C THR A 8 -0.66 12.47 -3.30
N ASN A 9 -0.09 12.81 -4.46
CA ASN A 9 -0.84 13.35 -5.58
C ASN A 9 -1.86 12.35 -6.12
N ALA A 10 -1.49 11.07 -6.27
CA ALA A 10 -2.41 10.02 -6.72
C ALA A 10 -3.65 9.94 -5.81
N LEU A 11 -3.47 10.02 -4.49
CA LEU A 11 -4.59 10.02 -3.54
C LEU A 11 -5.43 11.30 -3.66
N LEU A 12 -4.82 12.48 -3.69
CA LEU A 12 -5.54 13.75 -3.78
C LEU A 12 -6.30 13.91 -5.09
N GLU A 13 -5.75 13.41 -6.18
CA GLU A 13 -6.37 13.46 -7.51
C GLU A 13 -7.40 12.34 -7.73
N GLY A 14 -7.41 11.32 -6.86
CA GLY A 14 -8.24 10.12 -7.00
C GLY A 14 -7.77 9.21 -8.15
N ASP A 15 -6.51 9.34 -8.57
CA ASP A 15 -5.87 8.51 -9.59
C ASP A 15 -5.29 7.25 -8.94
N VAL A 16 -6.20 6.40 -8.48
CA VAL A 16 -5.93 5.19 -7.69
C VAL A 16 -6.63 3.98 -8.28
N ALA A 17 -6.06 2.80 -8.08
CA ALA A 17 -6.65 1.54 -8.48
C ALA A 17 -7.91 1.21 -7.66
N GLN A 18 -8.90 0.57 -8.28
CA GLN A 18 -9.96 -0.11 -7.54
C GLN A 18 -9.39 -1.36 -6.86
N VAL A 19 -9.66 -1.52 -5.57
CA VAL A 19 -9.07 -2.56 -4.74
C VAL A 19 -10.05 -3.69 -4.46
N GLY A 20 -9.63 -4.92 -4.77
CA GLY A 20 -10.30 -6.16 -4.38
C GLY A 20 -9.74 -6.68 -3.06
N ILE A 21 -10.59 -6.91 -2.07
CA ILE A 21 -10.22 -7.43 -0.76
C ILE A 21 -10.59 -8.91 -0.70
N VAL A 22 -9.60 -9.79 -0.61
CA VAL A 22 -9.77 -11.22 -0.35
C VAL A 22 -9.73 -11.42 1.16
N THR A 23 -10.89 -11.60 1.77
CA THR A 23 -11.03 -11.85 3.21
C THR A 23 -11.01 -13.34 3.47
N LEU A 24 -10.13 -13.79 4.37
CA LEU A 24 -10.00 -15.21 4.73
C LEU A 24 -10.41 -15.44 6.18
N GLY A 25 -10.96 -16.63 6.44
CA GLY A 25 -11.33 -17.06 7.78
C GLY A 25 -12.43 -18.13 7.78
N SER A 26 -12.72 -18.71 8.95
CA SER A 26 -13.76 -19.73 9.10
C SER A 26 -14.57 -19.54 10.38
N GLY A 27 -15.74 -20.12 10.43
CA GLY A 27 -16.61 -20.12 11.60
C GLY A 27 -16.98 -18.72 12.09
N LEU A 28 -17.06 -18.52 13.39
CA LEU A 28 -17.40 -17.23 14.02
C LEU A 28 -16.34 -16.14 13.75
N GLN A 29 -15.06 -16.54 13.69
CA GLN A 29 -13.97 -15.62 13.37
C GLN A 29 -14.07 -15.15 11.92
N GLY A 30 -14.40 -16.04 10.98
CA GLY A 30 -14.65 -15.68 9.58
C GLY A 30 -15.80 -14.69 9.42
N ALA A 31 -16.91 -14.86 10.17
CA ALA A 31 -18.01 -13.92 10.18
C ALA A 31 -17.58 -12.52 10.69
N LYS A 32 -16.75 -12.47 11.74
CA LYS A 32 -16.18 -11.23 12.22
C LYS A 32 -15.22 -10.62 11.20
N SER A 33 -14.36 -11.42 10.57
CA SER A 33 -13.44 -10.96 9.53
C SER A 33 -14.18 -10.30 8.37
N LYS A 34 -15.30 -10.86 7.90
CA LYS A 34 -16.16 -10.23 6.88
C LYS A 34 -16.61 -8.83 7.28
N SER A 35 -16.97 -8.62 8.54
CA SER A 35 -17.37 -7.32 9.05
C SER A 35 -16.19 -6.35 9.14
N ASP A 36 -15.06 -6.81 9.67
CA ASP A 36 -13.89 -5.99 9.92
C ASP A 36 -13.19 -5.55 8.60
N THR A 37 -13.30 -6.35 7.54
CA THR A 37 -12.72 -6.07 6.23
C THR A 37 -13.67 -5.35 5.26
N ASN A 38 -14.93 -5.17 5.63
CA ASN A 38 -15.88 -4.40 4.84
C ASN A 38 -15.62 -2.89 5.00
N VAL A 39 -14.56 -2.43 4.34
CA VAL A 39 -14.07 -1.04 4.45
C VAL A 39 -15.02 -0.06 3.76
N GLY A 40 -15.75 -0.50 2.73
CA GLY A 40 -16.53 0.37 1.85
C GLY A 40 -15.64 1.28 0.99
N ASP A 41 -16.26 2.20 0.28
CA ASP A 41 -15.54 3.20 -0.47
C ASP A 41 -14.92 4.25 0.46
N ILE A 42 -13.68 4.64 0.23
CA ILE A 42 -12.96 5.63 1.04
C ILE A 42 -12.94 6.97 0.29
N GLU A 43 -13.48 8.02 0.87
CA GLU A 43 -13.32 9.37 0.32
C GLU A 43 -11.91 9.87 0.60
N LEU A 44 -11.16 10.13 -0.47
CA LEU A 44 -9.77 10.60 -0.43
C LEU A 44 -9.67 12.13 -0.44
N ALA A 45 -10.54 12.75 -1.23
CA ALA A 45 -10.71 14.20 -1.34
C ALA A 45 -12.15 14.47 -1.78
N ALA A 46 -12.60 15.72 -1.76
CA ALA A 46 -13.96 16.09 -2.11
C ALA A 46 -14.40 15.49 -3.46
N GLY A 47 -15.32 14.54 -3.42
CA GLY A 47 -15.85 13.83 -4.58
C GLY A 47 -14.90 12.81 -5.23
N LYS A 48 -13.77 12.50 -4.60
CA LYS A 48 -12.80 11.49 -5.05
C LYS A 48 -12.82 10.28 -4.13
N PHE A 49 -13.10 9.11 -4.70
CA PHE A 49 -13.30 7.90 -3.92
C PHE A 49 -12.35 6.79 -4.37
N LEU A 50 -11.70 6.16 -3.42
CA LEU A 50 -11.08 4.86 -3.58
C LEU A 50 -12.18 3.79 -3.49
N ARG A 51 -12.40 3.08 -4.60
CA ARG A 51 -13.43 2.04 -4.69
C ARG A 51 -12.90 0.71 -4.17
N THR A 52 -13.73 0.02 -3.40
CA THR A 52 -13.39 -1.31 -2.88
C THR A 52 -14.45 -2.35 -3.23
N LYS A 53 -14.01 -3.59 -3.41
CA LYS A 53 -14.83 -4.79 -3.52
C LYS A 53 -14.32 -5.84 -2.57
N ASN A 54 -15.18 -6.72 -2.09
CA ASN A 54 -14.82 -7.74 -1.12
C ASN A 54 -15.30 -9.11 -1.56
N ALA A 55 -14.44 -10.11 -1.49
CA ALA A 55 -14.77 -11.53 -1.63
C ALA A 55 -14.28 -12.30 -0.40
N PHE A 56 -15.02 -13.33 -0.01
CA PHE A 56 -14.71 -14.13 1.18
C PHE A 56 -14.33 -15.55 0.81
N VAL A 57 -13.24 -16.02 1.41
CA VAL A 57 -12.76 -17.39 1.31
C VAL A 57 -12.91 -18.06 2.67
N ASP A 58 -13.73 -19.13 2.72
CA ASP A 58 -13.86 -19.95 3.92
C ASP A 58 -12.68 -20.92 4.02
N THR A 59 -11.83 -20.70 5.03
CA THR A 59 -10.61 -21.49 5.23
C THR A 59 -10.85 -22.91 5.77
N SER A 60 -12.11 -23.30 6.03
CA SER A 60 -12.45 -24.68 6.37
C SER A 60 -12.60 -25.62 5.16
N PHE A 61 -12.55 -25.08 3.95
CA PHE A 61 -12.63 -25.82 2.69
C PHE A 61 -11.31 -25.75 1.91
N ASP A 62 -11.36 -26.00 0.61
CA ASP A 62 -10.21 -25.85 -0.29
C ASP A 62 -9.85 -24.38 -0.44
N VAL A 63 -8.86 -23.94 0.31
CA VAL A 63 -8.43 -22.53 0.37
C VAL A 63 -7.86 -22.07 -0.97
N GLU A 64 -7.09 -22.93 -1.66
CA GLU A 64 -6.46 -22.58 -2.93
C GLU A 64 -7.51 -22.33 -4.03
N ALA A 65 -8.47 -23.24 -4.17
CA ALA A 65 -9.59 -23.07 -5.10
C ALA A 65 -10.44 -21.84 -4.76
N GLY A 66 -10.67 -21.61 -3.44
CA GLY A 66 -11.38 -20.44 -2.95
C GLY A 66 -10.70 -19.12 -3.29
N ILE A 67 -9.38 -19.04 -3.14
CA ILE A 67 -8.56 -17.85 -3.48
C ILE A 67 -8.67 -17.55 -4.98
N LYS A 68 -8.47 -18.56 -5.84
CA LYS A 68 -8.57 -18.41 -7.30
C LYS A 68 -9.93 -17.86 -7.72
N SER A 69 -11.00 -18.45 -7.20
CA SER A 69 -12.38 -18.00 -7.48
C SER A 69 -12.64 -16.58 -6.98
N ALA A 70 -12.18 -16.23 -5.79
CA ALA A 70 -12.34 -14.90 -5.21
C ALA A 70 -11.63 -13.83 -6.05
N ILE A 71 -10.40 -14.09 -6.47
CA ILE A 71 -9.63 -13.19 -7.33
C ILE A 71 -10.31 -13.01 -8.69
N GLU A 72 -10.78 -14.08 -9.32
CA GLU A 72 -11.51 -14.01 -10.60
C GLU A 72 -12.79 -13.20 -10.49
N GLN A 73 -13.57 -13.38 -9.42
CA GLN A 73 -14.75 -12.58 -9.14
C GLN A 73 -14.38 -11.09 -9.02
N LEU A 74 -13.38 -10.77 -8.21
CA LEU A 74 -12.95 -9.39 -7.98
C LEU A 74 -12.41 -8.73 -9.24
N PHE A 75 -11.73 -9.47 -10.13
CA PHE A 75 -11.36 -8.98 -11.45
C PHE A 75 -12.59 -8.64 -12.30
N SER A 76 -13.58 -9.52 -12.32
CA SER A 76 -14.82 -9.29 -13.05
C SER A 76 -15.58 -8.06 -12.52
N ASP A 77 -15.42 -7.76 -11.23
CA ASP A 77 -15.97 -6.57 -10.58
C ASP A 77 -15.13 -5.30 -10.82
N GLY A 78 -14.04 -5.38 -11.59
CA GLY A 78 -13.20 -4.26 -12.01
C GLY A 78 -12.04 -3.95 -11.08
N SER A 79 -11.69 -4.82 -10.12
CA SER A 79 -10.52 -4.63 -9.25
C SER A 79 -9.23 -4.87 -10.04
N THR A 80 -8.24 -4.00 -9.86
CA THR A 80 -6.94 -4.07 -10.54
C THR A 80 -5.76 -4.15 -9.58
N SER A 81 -6.02 -4.08 -8.28
CA SER A 81 -5.06 -4.31 -7.21
C SER A 81 -5.75 -5.04 -6.06
N PHE A 82 -5.02 -5.81 -5.27
CA PHE A 82 -5.62 -6.73 -4.30
C PHE A 82 -5.07 -6.56 -2.90
N VAL A 83 -5.90 -6.94 -1.92
CA VAL A 83 -5.53 -7.03 -0.50
C VAL A 83 -5.89 -8.42 0.02
N ALA A 84 -4.95 -9.09 0.64
CA ALA A 84 -5.18 -10.29 1.43
C ALA A 84 -5.41 -9.90 2.90
N ALA A 85 -6.48 -10.38 3.51
CA ALA A 85 -6.88 -9.97 4.85
C ALA A 85 -7.39 -11.15 5.69
N GLU A 86 -6.64 -11.52 6.74
CA GLU A 86 -6.99 -12.55 7.71
C GLU A 86 -6.72 -12.09 9.15
N ALA A 87 -7.59 -12.45 10.08
CA ALA A 87 -7.47 -11.99 11.46
C ALA A 87 -6.20 -12.50 12.15
N VAL A 88 -5.82 -13.74 11.90
CA VAL A 88 -4.68 -14.43 12.54
C VAL A 88 -3.36 -14.26 11.79
N SER A 89 -3.33 -13.55 10.68
CA SER A 89 -2.16 -13.44 9.79
C SER A 89 -0.93 -12.79 10.43
N VAL A 90 -1.09 -12.13 11.58
CA VAL A 90 0.06 -11.61 12.35
C VAL A 90 0.90 -12.76 12.91
N ASP A 91 0.24 -13.84 13.31
CA ASP A 91 0.87 -15.03 13.90
C ASP A 91 1.14 -16.10 12.84
N ASP A 92 0.23 -16.29 11.89
CA ASP A 92 0.35 -17.22 10.77
C ASP A 92 -0.09 -16.56 9.46
N PRO A 93 0.85 -16.10 8.63
CA PRO A 93 0.56 -15.42 7.37
C PRO A 93 0.31 -16.37 6.18
N THR A 94 0.23 -17.68 6.39
CA THR A 94 0.19 -18.71 5.33
C THR A 94 -0.89 -18.42 4.30
N ASN A 95 -2.11 -18.14 4.73
CA ASN A 95 -3.23 -17.89 3.82
C ASN A 95 -3.12 -16.55 3.09
N GLU A 96 -2.69 -15.48 3.77
CA GLU A 96 -2.44 -14.20 3.08
C GLU A 96 -1.33 -14.35 2.04
N ASN A 97 -0.25 -15.08 2.35
CA ASN A 97 0.84 -15.35 1.42
C ASN A 97 0.37 -16.15 0.20
N ALA A 98 -0.58 -17.08 0.36
CA ALA A 98 -1.17 -17.80 -0.77
C ALA A 98 -1.93 -16.87 -1.73
N VAL A 99 -2.64 -15.87 -1.21
CA VAL A 99 -3.28 -14.82 -2.04
C VAL A 99 -2.21 -14.00 -2.78
N ILE A 100 -1.14 -13.60 -2.09
CA ILE A 100 -0.05 -12.84 -2.71
C ILE A 100 0.61 -13.65 -3.83
N ALA A 101 0.86 -14.94 -3.62
CA ALA A 101 1.43 -15.82 -4.63
C ALA A 101 0.53 -15.92 -5.87
N GLU A 102 -0.78 -16.15 -5.69
CA GLU A 102 -1.74 -16.22 -6.82
C GLU A 102 -1.81 -14.89 -7.58
N CYS A 103 -1.75 -13.74 -6.89
CA CYS A 103 -1.70 -12.43 -7.53
C CYS A 103 -0.38 -12.23 -8.29
N SER A 104 0.75 -12.69 -7.74
CA SER A 104 2.06 -12.62 -8.39
C SER A 104 2.11 -13.44 -9.67
N ASP A 105 1.54 -14.65 -9.67
CA ASP A 105 1.45 -15.50 -10.86
C ASP A 105 0.61 -14.87 -11.98
N ARG A 106 -0.29 -13.96 -11.63
CA ARG A 106 -1.11 -13.16 -12.56
C ARG A 106 -0.51 -11.80 -12.88
N GLU A 107 0.66 -11.48 -12.36
CA GLU A 107 1.36 -10.19 -12.53
C GLU A 107 0.52 -8.98 -12.07
N VAL A 108 -0.25 -9.14 -11.00
CA VAL A 108 -1.09 -8.07 -10.44
C VAL A 108 -0.63 -7.63 -9.06
N PRO A 109 -0.69 -6.32 -8.77
CA PRO A 109 -0.29 -5.79 -7.47
C PRO A 109 -1.17 -6.32 -6.35
N ALA A 110 -0.54 -6.75 -5.26
CA ALA A 110 -1.26 -7.18 -4.06
C ALA A 110 -0.51 -6.83 -2.78
N THR A 111 -1.25 -6.67 -1.69
CA THR A 111 -0.74 -6.34 -0.36
C THR A 111 -1.34 -7.27 0.68
N ALA A 112 -0.50 -7.94 1.46
CA ALA A 112 -0.92 -8.68 2.65
C ALA A 112 -1.07 -7.74 3.85
N THR A 113 -2.15 -7.88 4.64
CA THR A 113 -2.36 -7.01 5.80
C THR A 113 -1.28 -7.17 6.86
N ASN A 114 -0.72 -8.37 7.01
CA ASN A 114 0.39 -8.65 7.94
C ASN A 114 1.70 -7.94 7.55
N ASP A 115 1.92 -7.66 6.26
CA ASP A 115 3.12 -6.95 5.79
C ASP A 115 3.04 -5.45 6.01
N ILE A 116 1.84 -4.90 6.05
CA ILE A 116 1.65 -3.48 6.34
C ILE A 116 1.88 -3.17 7.81
N SER A 117 1.37 -4.03 8.69
CA SER A 117 1.52 -3.84 10.14
C SER A 117 1.46 -5.17 10.87
N LYS A 118 2.32 -5.35 11.84
CA LYS A 118 2.31 -6.50 12.76
C LYS A 118 1.39 -6.26 13.98
N LEU A 119 0.59 -5.20 13.96
CA LEU A 119 -0.36 -4.91 15.02
C LEU A 119 -1.64 -5.73 14.83
N TYR A 120 -2.25 -6.17 15.94
CA TYR A 120 -3.59 -6.74 15.93
C TYR A 120 -4.62 -5.64 15.57
N GLY A 121 -5.77 -6.04 15.07
CA GLY A 121 -6.80 -5.11 14.62
C GLY A 121 -6.99 -5.16 13.11
N LEU A 122 -7.69 -6.21 12.63
CA LEU A 122 -7.89 -6.50 11.21
C LEU A 122 -8.46 -5.32 10.43
N ALA A 123 -9.45 -4.61 10.98
CA ALA A 123 -10.08 -3.47 10.31
C ALA A 123 -9.08 -2.34 9.98
N ILE A 124 -8.18 -2.01 10.91
CA ILE A 124 -7.18 -0.96 10.71
C ILE A 124 -6.14 -1.42 9.70
N ARG A 125 -5.62 -2.66 9.83
CA ARG A 125 -4.67 -3.23 8.87
C ARG A 125 -5.24 -3.26 7.46
N THR A 126 -6.50 -3.69 7.32
CA THR A 126 -7.18 -3.76 6.02
C THR A 126 -7.30 -2.38 5.39
N ARG A 127 -7.73 -1.37 6.14
CA ARG A 127 -7.81 0.00 5.61
C ARG A 127 -6.47 0.52 5.12
N THR A 128 -5.41 0.31 5.90
CA THR A 128 -4.05 0.72 5.51
C THR A 128 -3.56 -0.06 4.28
N ALA A 129 -3.81 -1.37 4.23
CA ALA A 129 -3.46 -2.20 3.08
C ALA A 129 -4.23 -1.79 1.82
N VAL A 130 -5.51 -1.42 1.94
CA VAL A 130 -6.33 -0.91 0.82
C VAL A 130 -5.73 0.38 0.25
N VAL A 131 -5.33 1.33 1.09
CA VAL A 131 -4.67 2.56 0.62
C VAL A 131 -3.33 2.22 -0.05
N ASN A 132 -2.53 1.32 0.54
CA ASN A 132 -1.27 0.87 -0.07
C ASN A 132 -1.50 0.24 -1.45
N ALA A 133 -2.41 -0.73 -1.54
CA ALA A 133 -2.72 -1.43 -2.78
C ALA A 133 -3.24 -0.48 -3.87
N SER A 134 -4.01 0.53 -3.50
CA SER A 134 -4.60 1.48 -4.45
C SER A 134 -3.57 2.33 -5.20
N ILE A 135 -2.45 2.64 -4.59
CA ILE A 135 -1.37 3.44 -5.19
C ILE A 135 -0.25 2.58 -5.78
N MET A 136 -0.24 1.25 -5.53
CA MET A 136 0.82 0.36 -6.00
C MET A 136 1.06 0.44 -7.51
N PRO A 137 0.06 0.35 -8.41
CA PRO A 137 0.31 0.37 -9.85
C PRO A 137 1.07 1.62 -10.29
N LYS A 138 0.65 2.79 -9.80
CA LYS A 138 1.27 4.08 -10.09
C LYS A 138 2.70 4.19 -9.56
N MET A 139 2.89 3.71 -8.34
CA MET A 139 4.20 3.77 -7.69
C MET A 139 5.19 2.76 -8.24
N LEU A 140 4.72 1.59 -8.71
CA LEU A 140 5.54 0.62 -9.43
C LEU A 140 6.06 1.21 -10.75
N GLU A 141 5.19 1.84 -11.55
CA GLU A 141 5.59 2.52 -12.77
C GLU A 141 6.64 3.60 -12.50
N ALA A 142 6.37 4.48 -11.55
CA ALA A 142 7.27 5.56 -11.17
C ALA A 142 8.63 5.07 -10.67
N ALA A 143 8.64 4.05 -9.81
CA ALA A 143 9.86 3.46 -9.27
C ALA A 143 10.69 2.82 -10.39
N ASN A 144 10.06 2.11 -11.31
CA ASN A 144 10.73 1.48 -12.45
C ASN A 144 11.31 2.52 -13.41
N MET A 145 10.56 3.58 -13.74
CA MET A 145 11.03 4.67 -14.60
C MET A 145 12.23 5.40 -13.97
N THR A 146 12.15 5.68 -12.67
CA THR A 146 13.23 6.39 -11.95
C THR A 146 14.50 5.52 -11.87
N ASP A 147 14.36 4.25 -11.52
CA ASP A 147 15.51 3.32 -11.44
C ASP A 147 16.17 3.17 -12.83
N LYS A 148 15.37 2.98 -13.87
CA LYS A 148 15.85 2.91 -15.25
C LYS A 148 16.64 4.18 -15.63
N SER A 149 16.09 5.37 -15.40
CA SER A 149 16.74 6.65 -15.73
C SER A 149 18.08 6.82 -15.01
N ILE A 150 18.16 6.38 -13.75
CA ILE A 150 19.39 6.41 -12.96
C ILE A 150 20.45 5.47 -13.55
N ARG A 151 20.06 4.26 -13.97
CA ARG A 151 20.97 3.29 -14.61
C ARG A 151 21.45 3.79 -15.98
N GLU A 152 20.57 4.37 -16.78
CA GLU A 152 20.91 4.99 -18.08
C GLU A 152 21.86 6.18 -17.93
N ALA A 153 21.81 6.91 -16.81
CA ALA A 153 22.74 7.96 -16.47
C ALA A 153 24.12 7.44 -15.95
N GLY A 154 24.33 6.12 -15.92
CA GLY A 154 25.57 5.50 -15.47
C GLY A 154 25.79 5.51 -13.94
N ILE A 155 24.73 5.76 -13.16
CA ILE A 155 24.82 5.75 -11.70
C ILE A 155 24.59 4.32 -11.20
N GLU A 156 25.62 3.71 -10.60
CA GLU A 156 25.57 2.35 -10.06
C GLU A 156 25.04 2.27 -8.63
N SER A 157 25.11 3.38 -7.88
CA SER A 157 24.62 3.44 -6.50
C SER A 157 23.16 3.05 -6.37
N PRO A 158 22.76 2.34 -5.30
CA PRO A 158 21.35 1.99 -5.06
C PRO A 158 20.47 3.24 -4.96
N LEU A 159 19.31 3.20 -5.63
CA LEU A 159 18.29 4.23 -5.45
C LEU A 159 17.64 4.06 -4.08
N MET A 160 17.79 5.07 -3.25
CA MET A 160 17.14 5.15 -1.94
C MET A 160 16.04 6.20 -2.00
N VAL A 161 14.87 5.87 -1.46
CA VAL A 161 13.68 6.72 -1.44
C VAL A 161 13.37 7.14 -0.01
N MET A 162 13.02 8.40 0.16
CA MET A 162 12.63 8.93 1.48
C MET A 162 11.30 8.36 1.94
N ARG A 163 11.19 8.11 3.24
CA ARG A 163 9.97 7.68 3.92
C ARG A 163 9.30 8.86 4.65
N CYS A 164 8.02 8.68 4.94
CA CYS A 164 7.22 9.67 5.70
C CYS A 164 7.71 9.89 7.16
N ASP A 165 8.53 9.00 7.69
CA ASP A 165 9.13 9.11 9.02
C ASP A 165 10.54 9.75 9.02
N GLY A 166 10.98 10.27 7.86
CA GLY A 166 12.31 10.85 7.71
C GLY A 166 13.43 9.84 7.47
N GLY A 167 13.14 8.53 7.47
CA GLY A 167 14.07 7.49 7.08
C GLY A 167 14.18 7.32 5.57
N VAL A 168 14.95 6.32 5.15
CA VAL A 168 15.11 5.92 3.75
C VAL A 168 14.80 4.44 3.57
N MET A 169 14.37 4.06 2.36
CA MET A 169 14.11 2.68 1.98
C MET A 169 14.59 2.39 0.56
N THR A 170 14.75 1.12 0.22
CA THR A 170 15.12 0.69 -1.12
C THR A 170 13.94 0.80 -2.11
N VAL A 171 14.23 0.75 -3.41
CA VAL A 171 13.18 0.69 -4.44
C VAL A 171 12.30 -0.54 -4.29
N GLU A 172 12.86 -1.68 -3.87
CA GLU A 172 12.09 -2.89 -3.60
C GLU A 172 11.04 -2.67 -2.50
N GLU A 173 11.41 -1.98 -1.43
CA GLU A 173 10.46 -1.64 -0.37
C GLU A 173 9.39 -0.65 -0.86
N VAL A 174 9.72 0.28 -1.77
CA VAL A 174 8.73 1.16 -2.42
C VAL A 174 7.73 0.37 -3.24
N ARG A 175 8.18 -0.68 -3.94
CA ARG A 175 7.29 -1.54 -4.72
C ARG A 175 6.28 -2.27 -3.85
N ASN A 176 6.68 -2.70 -2.67
CA ASN A 176 5.83 -3.45 -1.74
C ASN A 176 4.98 -2.54 -0.85
N ARG A 177 5.57 -1.45 -0.37
CA ARG A 177 4.96 -0.57 0.64
C ARG A 177 5.04 0.91 0.23
N PRO A 178 4.48 1.29 -0.93
CA PRO A 178 4.50 2.68 -1.42
C PRO A 178 3.82 3.67 -0.46
N ILE A 179 2.93 3.21 0.39
CA ILE A 179 2.29 4.05 1.42
C ILE A 179 3.31 4.79 2.31
N LEU A 180 4.50 4.24 2.50
CA LEU A 180 5.56 4.87 3.27
C LEU A 180 6.17 6.11 2.61
N THR A 181 5.85 6.38 1.34
CA THR A 181 6.31 7.59 0.63
C THR A 181 5.35 8.77 0.75
N ILE A 182 4.16 8.57 1.32
CA ILE A 182 3.17 9.64 1.51
C ILE A 182 3.77 10.70 2.43
N LEU A 183 3.74 11.97 2.00
CA LEU A 183 4.36 13.10 2.70
C LEU A 183 5.87 12.97 2.95
N SER A 184 6.58 12.17 2.13
CA SER A 184 8.03 12.01 2.28
C SER A 184 8.82 13.29 1.93
N GLY A 185 8.29 14.20 1.11
CA GLY A 185 8.90 15.49 0.82
C GLY A 185 9.02 16.37 2.08
N PRO A 186 7.90 16.73 2.72
CA PRO A 186 7.91 17.46 4.00
C PRO A 186 8.77 16.78 5.07
N ALA A 187 8.68 15.44 5.21
CA ALA A 187 9.50 14.70 6.15
C ALA A 187 11.00 14.84 5.89
N ALA A 188 11.40 14.83 4.60
CA ALA A 188 12.79 15.05 4.20
C ALA A 188 13.26 16.48 4.53
N GLY A 189 12.41 17.48 4.29
CA GLY A 189 12.68 18.88 4.63
C GLY A 189 12.93 19.06 6.13
N VAL A 190 12.03 18.51 6.96
CA VAL A 190 12.18 18.56 8.43
C VAL A 190 13.46 17.84 8.86
N ALA A 191 13.73 16.62 8.35
CA ALA A 191 14.94 15.89 8.68
C ALA A 191 16.21 16.66 8.29
N GLY A 192 16.22 17.29 7.09
CA GLY A 192 17.31 18.12 6.61
C GLY A 192 17.54 19.35 7.49
N ALA A 193 16.47 20.06 7.87
CA ALA A 193 16.55 21.22 8.75
C ALA A 193 17.09 20.87 10.15
N LEU A 194 16.60 19.78 10.75
CA LEU A 194 17.10 19.30 12.05
C LEU A 194 18.58 18.95 11.99
N MET A 195 19.03 18.28 10.93
CA MET A 195 20.44 17.90 10.77
C MET A 195 21.35 19.11 10.53
N TYR A 196 20.89 20.10 9.74
CA TYR A 196 21.67 21.28 9.40
C TYR A 196 21.73 22.27 10.53
N GLU A 197 20.58 22.65 11.10
CA GLU A 197 20.47 23.66 12.14
C GLU A 197 20.74 23.10 13.54
N LYS A 198 20.71 21.78 13.72
CA LYS A 198 20.90 21.07 15.00
C LYS A 198 19.91 21.53 16.10
N LEU A 199 18.73 21.95 15.70
CA LEU A 199 17.64 22.33 16.58
C LEU A 199 16.78 21.12 16.93
N THR A 200 16.22 21.09 18.14
CA THR A 200 15.37 20.01 18.63
C THR A 200 13.89 20.39 18.67
N ASP A 201 13.57 21.68 18.55
CA ASP A 201 12.21 22.19 18.45
C ASP A 201 12.15 23.42 17.53
N GLY A 202 10.96 23.70 17.00
CA GLY A 202 10.76 24.85 16.11
C GLY A 202 9.58 24.63 15.16
N ILE A 203 9.33 25.65 14.33
CA ILE A 203 8.38 25.56 13.22
C ILE A 203 9.18 25.56 11.94
N PHE A 204 8.94 24.53 11.10
CA PHE A 204 9.53 24.39 9.78
C PHE A 204 8.51 24.80 8.72
N PHE A 205 8.91 25.65 7.80
CA PHE A 205 8.13 26.02 6.62
C PHE A 205 8.91 25.64 5.37
N GLU A 206 8.27 24.88 4.51
CA GLU A 206 8.76 24.60 3.15
C GLU A 206 7.87 25.30 2.13
N VAL A 207 8.44 26.19 1.35
CA VAL A 207 7.73 26.91 0.29
C VAL A 207 8.27 26.45 -1.06
N GLY A 208 7.48 25.60 -1.73
CA GLY A 208 7.79 25.08 -3.06
C GLY A 208 7.14 25.89 -4.19
N GLY A 209 7.22 25.36 -5.40
CA GLY A 209 6.60 25.98 -6.58
C GLY A 209 5.09 25.82 -6.64
N THR A 210 4.52 24.82 -5.94
CA THR A 210 3.10 24.44 -6.01
C THR A 210 2.41 24.35 -4.65
N SER A 211 3.15 24.18 -3.58
CA SER A 211 2.62 24.03 -2.22
C SER A 211 3.48 24.74 -1.18
N THR A 212 2.88 24.98 -0.03
CA THR A 212 3.56 25.37 1.21
C THR A 212 3.20 24.36 2.29
N ASP A 213 4.21 23.76 2.92
CA ASP A 213 4.11 22.73 3.94
C ASP A 213 4.66 23.21 5.28
#